data_46a862b6d7637206f8778cab67bccae3
#
_entry.id   46a862b6d7637206f8778cab67bccae3
#
_cell.length_a   1.000
_cell.length_b   1.000
_cell.length_c   1.000
_cell.angle_alpha   90.00
_cell.angle_beta   90.00
_cell.angle_gamma   90.00
#
_symmetry.space_group_name_H-M   'P 1'
#
loop_
_entity.id
_entity.type
_entity.pdbx_description
1 polymer ?
#
loop_
_entity_poly.entity_id
_entity_poly.type
_entity_poly.pdbx_seq_one_letter_code
_entity_poly.pdbx_strand_id
1 'polypeptide(L)'
;SFSQQKTGNNLGLPLSKELGMAIISYLKDGRPQSSSDFIFLRHTAPYDPLDYHNNFNPELRKYMRRAGITVPKEGHAGVHTLRHSFATNLLKDEASLQDISQILGHSDINVTETYLRVDIDQLRLCSLDLEVL
;
A
#
# COMPACT_ATOMS: atom_id res chain seq x y z
N SER A 1 11.54 -0.29 11.94
CA SER A 1 12.13 -0.71 10.66
C SER A 1 11.65 -2.13 10.33
N PHE A 2 11.52 -2.42 9.08
CA PHE A 2 11.22 -3.76 8.60
C PHE A 2 12.10 -4.07 7.38
N SER A 3 12.40 -5.36 7.17
CA SER A 3 13.17 -5.80 6.03
C SER A 3 12.25 -6.18 4.88
N GLN A 4 12.52 -5.65 3.69
CA GLN A 4 11.78 -6.01 2.50
C GLN A 4 12.20 -7.37 1.99
N GLN A 5 11.26 -8.28 1.83
CA GLN A 5 11.54 -9.68 1.48
C GLN A 5 12.15 -9.85 0.07
N LYS A 6 11.79 -8.99 -0.89
CA LYS A 6 12.31 -9.07 -2.27
C LYS A 6 13.70 -8.46 -2.46
N THR A 7 14.03 -7.43 -1.69
CA THR A 7 15.28 -6.68 -1.87
C THR A 7 16.25 -6.84 -0.72
N GLY A 8 15.82 -7.42 0.41
CA GLY A 8 16.60 -7.52 1.64
C GLY A 8 16.89 -6.17 2.32
N ASN A 9 16.44 -5.07 1.75
CA ASN A 9 16.70 -3.75 2.27
C ASN A 9 15.89 -3.48 3.54
N ASN A 10 16.56 -2.90 4.54
CA ASN A 10 15.88 -2.41 5.73
C ASN A 10 15.21 -1.07 5.41
N LEU A 11 13.89 -1.01 5.54
CA LEU A 11 13.11 0.18 5.33
C LEU A 11 12.64 0.72 6.69
N GLY A 12 13.01 1.96 7.00
CA GLY A 12 12.55 2.70 8.16
C GLY A 12 11.54 3.76 7.72
N LEU A 13 10.26 3.52 7.98
CA LEU A 13 9.22 4.52 7.72
C LEU A 13 8.73 5.11 9.05
N PRO A 14 8.44 6.41 9.09
CA PRO A 14 7.82 7.01 10.27
C PRO A 14 6.42 6.40 10.48
N LEU A 15 6.12 6.10 11.73
CA LEU A 15 4.80 5.59 12.13
C LEU A 15 3.92 6.79 12.51
N SER A 16 2.83 7.02 11.77
CA SER A 16 1.88 8.05 12.17
C SER A 16 1.21 7.69 13.51
N LYS A 17 0.76 8.70 14.24
CA LYS A 17 0.08 8.51 15.52
C LYS A 17 -1.16 7.63 15.36
N GLU A 18 -1.95 7.86 14.33
CA GLU A 18 -3.18 7.13 14.02
C GLU A 18 -2.90 5.65 13.77
N LEU A 19 -1.88 5.36 12.95
CA LEU A 19 -1.47 3.98 12.65
C LEU A 19 -0.92 3.30 13.91
N GLY A 20 -0.12 4.01 14.71
CA GLY A 20 0.40 3.51 15.98
C GLY A 20 -0.73 3.15 16.94
N MET A 21 -1.72 4.02 17.10
CA MET A 21 -2.89 3.76 17.94
C MET A 21 -3.72 2.58 17.45
N ALA A 22 -3.91 2.45 16.13
CA ALA A 22 -4.63 1.32 15.54
C ALA A 22 -3.91 -0.02 15.81
N ILE A 23 -2.58 -0.05 15.69
CA ILE A 23 -1.79 -1.25 16.03
C ILE A 23 -1.91 -1.58 17.51
N ILE A 24 -1.83 -0.60 18.41
CA ILE A 24 -1.98 -0.82 19.85
C ILE A 24 -3.36 -1.37 20.17
N SER A 25 -4.43 -0.81 19.61
CA SER A 25 -5.79 -1.30 19.79
C SER A 25 -5.92 -2.74 19.31
N TYR A 26 -5.38 -3.04 18.12
CA TYR A 26 -5.37 -4.40 17.62
C TYR A 26 -4.64 -5.38 18.58
N LEU A 27 -3.47 -5.02 19.07
CA LEU A 27 -2.68 -5.86 19.97
C LEU A 27 -3.38 -6.12 21.30
N LYS A 28 -4.15 -5.13 21.82
CA LYS A 28 -4.86 -5.25 23.08
C LYS A 28 -6.16 -6.04 22.96
N ASP A 29 -6.96 -5.73 21.95
CA ASP A 29 -8.36 -6.10 21.91
C ASP A 29 -8.72 -6.99 20.71
N GLY A 30 -7.92 -6.97 19.64
CA GLY A 30 -8.25 -7.63 18.39
C GLY A 30 -7.39 -8.86 18.06
N ARG A 31 -6.15 -8.91 18.57
CA ARG A 31 -5.22 -9.98 18.22
C ARG A 31 -5.61 -11.31 18.88
N PRO A 32 -5.72 -12.42 18.11
CA PRO A 32 -5.96 -13.74 18.70
C PRO A 32 -4.85 -14.14 19.68
N GLN A 33 -5.22 -14.90 20.71
CA GLN A 33 -4.26 -15.48 21.66
C GLN A 33 -3.37 -16.48 20.91
N SER A 34 -2.07 -16.24 20.89
CA SER A 34 -1.09 -17.09 20.20
C SER A 34 0.30 -16.88 20.79
N SER A 35 1.12 -17.93 20.76
CA SER A 35 2.54 -17.88 21.11
C SER A 35 3.42 -17.28 20.00
N SER A 36 2.86 -16.90 18.87
CA SER A 36 3.57 -16.31 17.76
C SER A 36 4.06 -14.89 18.10
N ASP A 37 5.31 -14.56 17.75
CA ASP A 37 5.89 -13.23 17.90
C ASP A 37 5.45 -12.24 16.78
N PHE A 38 4.72 -12.72 15.78
CA PHE A 38 4.21 -11.87 14.70
C PHE A 38 3.07 -10.99 15.20
N ILE A 39 3.08 -9.71 14.79
CA ILE A 39 2.05 -8.75 15.17
C ILE A 39 0.69 -9.18 14.59
N PHE A 40 0.65 -9.44 13.29
CA PHE A 40 -0.59 -9.72 12.58
C PHE A 40 -0.78 -11.22 12.35
N LEU A 41 -1.91 -11.73 12.77
CA LEU A 41 -2.28 -13.13 12.67
C LEU A 41 -3.59 -13.29 11.91
N ARG A 42 -3.80 -14.48 11.33
CA ARG A 42 -5.12 -14.88 10.84
C ARG A 42 -6.08 -14.99 12.01
N HIS A 43 -7.35 -14.60 11.81
CA HIS A 43 -8.40 -14.71 12.82
C HIS A 43 -9.16 -16.06 12.77
N THR A 44 -8.61 -17.01 12.02
CA THR A 44 -9.09 -18.40 11.94
C THR A 44 -8.01 -19.34 12.44
N ALA A 45 -8.40 -20.35 13.22
CA ALA A 45 -7.45 -21.35 13.70
C ALA A 45 -6.69 -22.02 12.54
N PRO A 46 -5.39 -22.28 12.67
CA PRO A 46 -4.57 -22.22 13.89
C PRO A 46 -3.93 -20.86 14.22
N TYR A 47 -4.47 -19.75 13.72
CA TYR A 47 -3.99 -18.36 13.96
C TYR A 47 -2.57 -18.11 13.45
N ASP A 48 -2.28 -18.64 12.27
CA ASP A 48 -0.99 -18.49 11.61
C ASP A 48 -0.66 -17.01 11.35
N PRO A 49 0.62 -16.67 11.30
CA PRO A 49 1.06 -15.35 10.87
C PRO A 49 0.53 -14.98 9.48
N LEU A 50 0.23 -13.71 9.29
CA LEU A 50 0.01 -13.18 7.94
C LEU A 50 1.36 -13.10 7.23
N ASP A 51 1.45 -13.71 6.05
CA ASP A 51 2.64 -13.77 5.23
C ASP A 51 2.39 -13.13 3.84
N TYR A 52 3.38 -13.20 2.97
CA TYR A 52 3.31 -12.64 1.61
C TYR A 52 2.34 -13.37 0.67
N HIS A 53 1.87 -14.57 1.02
CA HIS A 53 0.85 -15.29 0.25
C HIS A 53 -0.56 -14.77 0.54
N ASN A 54 -0.73 -14.00 1.62
CA ASN A 54 -2.04 -13.45 1.96
C ASN A 54 -2.43 -12.37 0.96
N ASN A 55 -3.54 -12.60 0.27
CA ASN A 55 -4.09 -11.65 -0.67
C ASN A 55 -5.07 -10.71 0.04
N PHE A 56 -4.67 -9.46 0.24
CA PHE A 56 -5.51 -8.42 0.86
C PHE A 56 -6.44 -7.68 -0.12
N ASN A 57 -6.40 -8.03 -1.41
CA ASN A 57 -7.22 -7.35 -2.40
C ASN A 57 -8.74 -7.48 -2.16
N PRO A 58 -9.29 -8.63 -1.69
CA PRO A 58 -10.70 -8.75 -1.38
C PRO A 58 -11.14 -7.78 -0.26
N GLU A 59 -10.33 -7.68 0.82
CA GLU A 59 -10.60 -6.79 1.94
C GLU A 59 -10.54 -5.32 1.49
N LEU A 60 -9.51 -4.95 0.73
CA LEU A 60 -9.39 -3.61 0.17
C LEU A 60 -10.62 -3.26 -0.66
N ARG A 61 -11.04 -4.11 -1.59
CA ARG A 61 -12.23 -3.89 -2.43
C ARG A 61 -13.52 -3.78 -1.60
N LYS A 62 -13.62 -4.52 -0.49
CA LYS A 62 -14.73 -4.42 0.45
C LYS A 62 -14.81 -3.04 1.10
N TYR A 63 -13.67 -2.52 1.56
CA TYR A 63 -13.61 -1.19 2.17
C TYR A 63 -13.82 -0.07 1.14
N MET A 64 -13.27 -0.20 -0.05
CA MET A 64 -13.53 0.75 -1.15
C MET A 64 -15.03 0.84 -1.46
N ARG A 65 -15.71 -0.30 -1.60
CA ARG A 65 -17.18 -0.31 -1.81
C ARG A 65 -17.96 0.35 -0.67
N ARG A 66 -17.54 0.12 0.60
CA ARG A 66 -18.16 0.77 1.76
C ARG A 66 -17.95 2.28 1.77
N ALA A 67 -16.81 2.74 1.26
CA ALA A 67 -16.49 4.16 1.10
C ALA A 67 -17.13 4.80 -0.14
N GLY A 68 -17.95 4.07 -0.90
CA GLY A 68 -18.57 4.57 -2.14
C GLY A 68 -17.61 4.70 -3.32
N ILE A 69 -16.40 4.15 -3.22
CA ILE A 69 -15.40 4.22 -4.28
C ILE A 69 -15.72 3.15 -5.32
N THR A 70 -16.06 3.59 -6.53
CA THR A 70 -16.29 2.70 -7.68
C THR A 70 -15.00 2.47 -8.43
N VAL A 71 -14.62 1.21 -8.57
CA VAL A 71 -13.47 0.83 -9.39
C VAL A 71 -13.94 0.57 -10.82
N PRO A 72 -13.36 1.20 -11.85
CA PRO A 72 -13.68 0.90 -13.24
C PRO A 72 -13.50 -0.59 -13.54
N LYS A 73 -14.32 -1.14 -14.46
CA LYS A 73 -14.25 -2.56 -14.82
C LYS A 73 -12.88 -2.98 -15.35
N GLU A 74 -12.19 -2.08 -16.01
CA GLU A 74 -10.85 -2.27 -16.56
C GLU A 74 -9.74 -1.84 -15.59
N GLY A 75 -10.12 -1.29 -14.42
CA GLY A 75 -9.18 -0.79 -13.41
C GLY A 75 -8.69 -1.89 -12.47
N HIS A 76 -7.42 -1.86 -12.17
CA HIS A 76 -6.82 -2.71 -11.15
C HIS A 76 -7.04 -2.10 -9.76
N ALA A 77 -7.91 -2.72 -8.94
CA ALA A 77 -8.06 -2.36 -7.53
C ALA A 77 -7.39 -3.40 -6.65
N GLY A 78 -6.18 -3.14 -6.30
CA GLY A 78 -5.39 -3.99 -5.42
C GLY A 78 -4.43 -3.18 -4.55
N VAL A 79 -3.73 -3.85 -3.65
CA VAL A 79 -2.73 -3.22 -2.76
C VAL A 79 -1.65 -2.48 -3.57
N HIS A 80 -1.28 -3.01 -4.74
CA HIS A 80 -0.36 -2.33 -5.63
C HIS A 80 -0.87 -0.98 -6.13
N THR A 81 -2.18 -0.85 -6.36
CA THR A 81 -2.79 0.44 -6.77
C THR A 81 -2.62 1.51 -5.71
N LEU A 82 -2.73 1.16 -4.42
CA LEU A 82 -2.45 2.11 -3.33
C LEU A 82 -1.01 2.59 -3.36
N ARG A 83 -0.07 1.68 -3.62
CA ARG A 83 1.35 2.00 -3.74
C ARG A 83 1.61 2.94 -4.93
N HIS A 84 0.97 2.68 -6.09
CA HIS A 84 1.05 3.54 -7.26
C HIS A 84 0.49 4.93 -6.97
N SER A 85 -0.72 5.00 -6.41
CA SER A 85 -1.34 6.28 -6.05
C SER A 85 -0.50 7.08 -5.07
N PHE A 86 0.11 6.41 -4.09
CA PHE A 86 1.02 7.05 -3.15
C PHE A 86 2.26 7.63 -3.84
N ALA A 87 2.91 6.86 -4.72
CA ALA A 87 4.06 7.32 -5.48
C ALA A 87 3.71 8.51 -6.39
N THR A 88 2.55 8.46 -7.06
CA THR A 88 2.07 9.54 -7.92
C THR A 88 1.76 10.81 -7.12
N ASN A 89 1.19 10.68 -5.93
CA ASN A 89 0.93 11.84 -5.06
C ASN A 89 2.24 12.48 -4.59
N LEU A 90 3.23 11.68 -4.17
CA LEU A 90 4.55 12.21 -3.82
C LEU A 90 5.19 12.96 -4.99
N LEU A 91 5.04 12.46 -6.22
CA LEU A 91 5.54 13.14 -7.41
C LEU A 91 4.81 14.47 -7.68
N LYS A 92 3.49 14.53 -7.46
CA LYS A 92 2.72 15.78 -7.55
C LYS A 92 3.13 16.79 -6.48
N ASP A 93 3.54 16.31 -5.32
CA ASP A 93 4.07 17.11 -4.21
C ASP A 93 5.56 17.45 -4.40
N GLU A 94 6.08 17.30 -5.64
CA GLU A 94 7.44 17.65 -6.04
C GLU A 94 8.55 16.86 -5.32
N ALA A 95 8.23 15.71 -4.73
CA ALA A 95 9.24 14.82 -4.17
C ALA A 95 10.18 14.29 -5.26
N SER A 96 11.47 14.18 -4.94
CA SER A 96 12.44 13.65 -5.89
C SER A 96 12.20 12.17 -6.21
N LEU A 97 12.50 11.74 -7.44
CA LEU A 97 12.41 10.32 -7.81
C LEU A 97 13.29 9.44 -6.91
N GLN A 98 14.39 9.99 -6.41
CA GLN A 98 15.29 9.30 -5.50
C GLN A 98 14.62 9.05 -4.14
N ASP A 99 13.94 10.06 -3.59
CA ASP A 99 13.20 9.92 -2.33
C ASP A 99 12.04 8.93 -2.48
N ILE A 100 11.28 9.04 -3.57
CA ILE A 100 10.20 8.11 -3.88
C ILE A 100 10.73 6.68 -3.97
N SER A 101 11.85 6.46 -4.67
CA SER A 101 12.51 5.16 -4.79
C SER A 101 12.92 4.59 -3.44
N GLN A 102 13.50 5.42 -2.58
CA GLN A 102 13.89 5.02 -1.22
C GLN A 102 12.68 4.66 -0.35
N ILE A 103 11.64 5.49 -0.36
CA ILE A 103 10.39 5.26 0.40
C ILE A 103 9.71 3.97 -0.06
N LEU A 104 9.70 3.72 -1.36
CA LEU A 104 9.16 2.49 -1.93
C LEU A 104 10.09 1.29 -1.75
N GLY A 105 11.35 1.51 -1.39
CA GLY A 105 12.36 0.46 -1.21
C GLY A 105 12.76 -0.20 -2.53
N HIS A 106 12.74 0.54 -3.63
CA HIS A 106 13.28 0.04 -4.89
C HIS A 106 14.81 0.08 -4.84
N SER A 107 15.45 -1.02 -5.27
CA SER A 107 16.90 -1.10 -5.38
C SER A 107 17.46 -0.34 -6.57
N ASP A 108 16.63 -0.07 -7.58
CA ASP A 108 16.96 0.64 -8.80
C ASP A 108 15.97 1.77 -9.08
N ILE A 109 16.48 2.97 -9.28
CA ILE A 109 15.69 4.17 -9.57
C ILE A 109 14.96 4.07 -10.93
N ASN A 110 15.55 3.35 -11.90
CA ASN A 110 14.94 3.13 -13.20
C ASN A 110 13.61 2.37 -13.11
N VAL A 111 13.49 1.47 -12.13
CA VAL A 111 12.23 0.79 -11.83
C VAL A 111 11.17 1.81 -11.41
N THR A 112 11.54 2.77 -10.58
CA THR A 112 10.61 3.83 -10.12
C THR A 112 10.22 4.74 -11.27
N GLU A 113 11.14 5.13 -12.13
CA GLU A 113 10.87 5.98 -13.29
C GLU A 113 9.93 5.30 -14.29
N THR A 114 10.22 4.06 -14.67
CA THR A 114 9.36 3.28 -15.58
C THR A 114 7.96 3.10 -15.01
N TYR A 115 7.88 2.83 -13.71
CA TYR A 115 6.66 2.61 -12.97
C TYR A 115 5.77 3.86 -12.95
N LEU A 116 6.36 5.04 -12.73
CA LEU A 116 5.65 6.30 -12.70
C LEU A 116 5.24 6.81 -14.09
N ARG A 117 6.05 6.57 -15.12
CA ARG A 117 5.70 6.94 -16.51
C ARG A 117 4.46 6.21 -17.01
N VAL A 118 4.39 4.90 -16.77
CA VAL A 118 3.21 4.10 -17.16
C VAL A 118 1.95 4.58 -16.42
N ASP A 119 2.08 4.96 -15.15
CA ASP A 119 0.97 5.46 -14.35
C ASP A 119 0.51 6.86 -14.79
N ILE A 120 1.45 7.76 -15.10
CA ILE A 120 1.11 9.12 -15.57
C ILE A 120 0.35 9.06 -16.88
N ASP A 121 0.73 8.20 -17.80
CA ASP A 121 0.03 8.05 -19.07
C ASP A 121 -1.36 7.42 -18.89
N GLN A 122 -1.50 6.44 -18.00
CA GLN A 122 -2.80 5.88 -17.64
C GLN A 122 -3.69 6.88 -16.87
N LEU A 123 -3.11 7.68 -15.98
CA LEU A 123 -3.85 8.74 -15.27
C LEU A 123 -4.27 9.87 -16.21
N ARG A 124 -3.49 10.20 -17.22
CA ARG A 124 -3.89 11.15 -18.27
C ARG A 124 -5.07 10.64 -19.08
N LEU A 125 -5.14 9.34 -19.34
CA LEU A 125 -6.29 8.70 -19.99
C LEU A 125 -7.53 8.64 -19.08
N CYS A 126 -7.34 8.68 -17.76
CA CYS A 126 -8.42 8.72 -16.76
C CYS A 126 -8.78 10.15 -16.31
N SER A 127 -8.01 11.15 -16.68
CA SER A 127 -8.32 12.55 -16.42
C SER A 127 -9.46 12.93 -17.37
N LEU A 128 -10.67 12.96 -16.83
CA LEU A 128 -11.78 13.63 -17.46
C LEU A 128 -11.36 15.09 -17.66
N ASP A 129 -11.44 15.58 -18.91
CA ASP A 129 -11.30 16.99 -19.24
C ASP A 129 -12.28 17.80 -18.37
N LEU A 130 -11.76 18.44 -17.34
CA LEU A 130 -12.48 19.43 -16.54
C LEU A 130 -12.45 20.81 -17.20
N GLU A 131 -12.27 20.86 -18.52
CA GLU A 131 -12.36 22.09 -19.31
C GLU A 131 -13.76 22.30 -19.93
N VAL A 132 -14.82 21.87 -19.24
CA VAL A 132 -16.17 22.31 -19.60
C VAL A 132 -16.96 22.65 -18.34
N LEU A 133 -16.66 23.83 -17.78
CA LEU A 133 -17.62 24.67 -17.07
C LEU A 133 -17.12 26.11 -17.07
#